data_602a8e79ded9baf9c1e119450598fede
#
_entry.id   602a8e79ded9baf9c1e119450598fede
#
_cell.length_a   1.000
_cell.length_b   1.000
_cell.length_c   1.000
_cell.angle_alpha   90.00
_cell.angle_beta   90.00
_cell.angle_gamma   90.00
#
_symmetry.space_group_name_H-M   'P 1'
#
loop_
_entity.id
_entity.type
_entity.pdbx_description
1 polymer ?
#
loop_
_entity_poly.entity_id
_entity_poly.type
_entity_poly.pdbx_seq_one_letter_code
_entity_poly.pdbx_strand_id
1 'polypeptide(L)'
;MVIVDDSFAWLITWTTYGSRLPGDERSYVSNTFVPGEGYIRKQNTPGTPYTADHAPSRERARELQRWDTVQLDPEEAFLVAQSLVAAASKRGWRIARAAIMADHVHAVVLDCPIDGPAVRRVLKGNAYAVLRDHWGKSKHCWTTGGSDRQKRGEEAILTAIQYVADQEYKLAEIIDMQAVRCAAK
;
A
#
# COMPACT_ATOMS: atom_id res chain seq x y z
N MET A 1 0.78 32.97 21.69
CA MET A 1 0.75 32.70 20.22
C MET A 1 0.82 31.18 20.08
N VAL A 2 -0.29 30.54 19.80
CA VAL A 2 -0.34 29.08 19.59
C VAL A 2 0.23 28.87 18.19
N ILE A 3 1.41 28.26 18.11
CA ILE A 3 1.96 27.76 16.86
C ILE A 3 1.10 26.56 16.50
N VAL A 4 0.17 26.71 15.57
CA VAL A 4 -0.54 25.58 14.98
C VAL A 4 0.50 24.90 14.10
N ASP A 5 0.94 23.72 14.51
CA ASP A 5 1.79 22.86 13.68
C ASP A 5 0.93 22.38 12.49
N ASP A 6 1.10 23.01 11.34
CA ASP A 6 0.35 22.77 10.11
C ASP A 6 0.98 21.62 9.30
N SER A 7 1.94 20.89 9.91
CA SER A 7 2.61 19.76 9.27
C SER A 7 1.63 18.62 9.01
N PHE A 8 1.70 18.04 7.81
CA PHE A 8 0.91 16.86 7.49
C PHE A 8 1.72 15.87 6.65
N ALA A 9 1.30 14.62 6.70
CA ALA A 9 1.81 13.53 5.88
C ALA A 9 0.67 12.68 5.31
N TRP A 10 0.98 11.94 4.26
CA TRP A 10 0.10 10.89 3.76
C TRP A 10 0.64 9.51 4.14
N LEU A 11 -0.13 8.73 4.88
CA LEU A 11 0.06 7.29 5.02
C LEU A 11 -0.66 6.61 3.86
N ILE A 12 0.12 6.17 2.89
CA ILE A 12 -0.34 5.53 1.65
C ILE A 12 -0.16 4.01 1.77
N THR A 13 -1.19 3.26 1.39
CA THR A 13 -1.14 1.79 1.36
C THR A 13 -1.79 1.26 0.09
N TRP A 14 -1.17 0.25 -0.54
CA TRP A 14 -1.79 -0.51 -1.62
C TRP A 14 -1.29 -1.95 -1.62
N THR A 15 -2.02 -2.84 -2.29
CA THR A 15 -1.74 -4.27 -2.33
C THR A 15 -1.43 -4.73 -3.76
N THR A 16 -0.71 -5.84 -3.88
CA THR A 16 -0.54 -6.54 -5.14
C THR A 16 -1.85 -7.21 -5.58
N TYR A 17 -1.96 -7.51 -6.86
CA TYR A 17 -3.14 -8.16 -7.42
C TYR A 17 -3.34 -9.56 -6.83
N GLY A 18 -4.56 -9.87 -6.44
CA GLY A 18 -4.96 -11.18 -5.92
C GLY A 18 -4.52 -11.49 -4.49
N SER A 19 -3.72 -10.64 -3.85
CA SER A 19 -3.17 -10.90 -2.50
C SER A 19 -4.19 -10.73 -1.37
N ARG A 20 -5.23 -9.94 -1.59
CA ARG A 20 -6.32 -9.68 -0.64
C ARG A 20 -7.65 -9.86 -1.35
N LEU A 21 -8.28 -11.01 -1.15
CA LEU A 21 -9.56 -11.35 -1.76
C LEU A 21 -10.72 -11.15 -0.79
N PRO A 22 -11.96 -10.92 -1.28
CA PRO A 22 -13.14 -10.97 -0.44
C PRO A 22 -13.20 -12.26 0.38
N GLY A 23 -13.45 -12.16 1.68
CA GLY A 23 -13.46 -13.32 2.59
C GLY A 23 -12.08 -13.78 3.06
N ASP A 24 -11.00 -13.03 2.82
CA ASP A 24 -9.66 -13.32 3.37
C ASP A 24 -9.61 -12.94 4.86
N GLU A 25 -9.10 -13.81 5.71
CA GLU A 25 -8.94 -13.60 7.16
C GLU A 25 -8.07 -12.38 7.51
N ARG A 26 -7.14 -12.00 6.62
CA ARG A 26 -6.27 -10.83 6.77
C ARG A 26 -6.97 -9.50 6.46
N SER A 27 -8.29 -9.49 6.46
CA SER A 27 -9.16 -8.37 6.15
C SER A 27 -9.21 -7.90 4.69
N TYR A 28 -10.42 -7.71 4.24
CA TYR A 28 -10.74 -7.12 2.94
C TYR A 28 -11.61 -5.88 3.14
N VAL A 29 -11.19 -4.75 2.58
CA VAL A 29 -11.89 -3.46 2.72
C VAL A 29 -12.27 -2.96 1.33
N SER A 30 -13.27 -3.57 0.71
CA SER A 30 -13.81 -3.11 -0.58
C SER A 30 -15.31 -3.37 -0.68
N ASN A 31 -15.94 -2.80 -1.69
CA ASN A 31 -17.31 -3.17 -2.02
C ASN A 31 -17.31 -4.59 -2.58
N THR A 32 -17.82 -5.54 -1.82
CA THR A 32 -18.00 -6.92 -2.27
C THR A 32 -19.44 -7.10 -2.71
N PHE A 33 -19.65 -7.52 -3.94
CA PHE A 33 -20.96 -7.95 -4.42
C PHE A 33 -21.13 -9.44 -4.09
N VAL A 34 -22.17 -9.76 -3.30
CA VAL A 34 -22.56 -11.15 -2.99
C VAL A 34 -23.84 -11.44 -3.74
N PRO A 35 -23.86 -12.44 -4.64
CA PRO A 35 -25.08 -12.85 -5.33
C PRO A 35 -26.18 -13.20 -4.33
N GLY A 36 -27.35 -12.55 -4.46
CA GLY A 36 -28.49 -12.71 -3.55
C GLY A 36 -28.54 -11.71 -2.38
N GLU A 37 -27.42 -11.11 -2.00
CA GLU A 37 -27.34 -10.15 -0.88
C GLU A 37 -27.00 -8.73 -1.34
N GLY A 38 -26.48 -8.55 -2.57
CA GLY A 38 -26.08 -7.25 -3.10
C GLY A 38 -24.67 -6.83 -2.66
N TYR A 39 -24.43 -5.50 -2.61
CA TYR A 39 -23.13 -4.97 -2.16
C TYR A 39 -23.05 -4.95 -0.65
N ILE A 40 -22.07 -5.68 -0.09
CA ILE A 40 -21.73 -5.58 1.33
C ILE A 40 -21.08 -4.22 1.58
N ARG A 41 -21.58 -3.51 2.62
CA ARG A 41 -21.07 -2.20 2.99
C ARG A 41 -19.60 -2.30 3.45
N LYS A 42 -18.76 -1.41 2.93
CA LYS A 42 -17.36 -1.27 3.39
C LYS A 42 -17.29 -1.11 4.91
N GLN A 43 -16.51 -1.97 5.56
CA GLN A 43 -16.16 -1.81 6.96
C GLN A 43 -14.76 -1.15 7.05
N ASN A 44 -14.71 0.13 6.75
CA ASN A 44 -13.47 0.92 6.78
C ASN A 44 -13.45 2.00 7.87
N THR A 45 -14.37 1.92 8.82
CA THR A 45 -14.39 2.83 9.97
C THR A 45 -13.31 2.39 10.97
N PRO A 46 -12.39 3.28 11.39
CA PRO A 46 -11.40 2.95 12.40
C PRO A 46 -12.06 2.39 13.68
N GLY A 47 -11.52 1.29 14.21
CA GLY A 47 -12.04 0.64 15.42
C GLY A 47 -13.19 -0.36 15.19
N THR A 48 -13.69 -0.52 13.96
CA THR A 48 -14.64 -1.62 13.66
C THR A 48 -13.88 -2.92 13.39
N PRO A 49 -14.35 -4.07 13.89
CA PRO A 49 -13.80 -5.37 13.53
C PRO A 49 -13.86 -5.58 12.01
N TYR A 50 -12.85 -6.21 11.46
CA TYR A 50 -12.88 -6.63 10.07
C TYR A 50 -13.97 -7.68 9.83
N THR A 51 -14.46 -7.77 8.59
CA THR A 51 -15.40 -8.82 8.20
C THR A 51 -14.76 -10.18 8.51
N ALA A 52 -15.52 -11.04 9.18
CA ALA A 52 -15.04 -12.39 9.50
C ALA A 52 -14.62 -13.14 8.22
N ASP A 53 -13.67 -14.06 8.37
CA ASP A 53 -13.28 -14.98 7.29
C ASP A 53 -14.52 -15.68 6.73
N HIS A 54 -14.66 -15.66 5.41
CA HIS A 54 -15.76 -16.31 4.71
C HIS A 54 -15.21 -17.11 3.53
N ALA A 55 -14.86 -18.37 3.81
CA ALA A 55 -14.25 -19.27 2.84
C ALA A 55 -15.00 -19.37 1.49
N PRO A 56 -16.35 -19.45 1.43
CA PRO A 56 -17.07 -19.47 0.16
C PRO A 56 -16.87 -18.19 -0.67
N SER A 57 -16.86 -17.01 -0.03
CA SER A 57 -16.60 -15.75 -0.73
C SER A 57 -15.18 -15.68 -1.27
N ARG A 58 -14.19 -16.18 -0.51
CA ARG A 58 -12.80 -16.23 -0.92
C ARG A 58 -12.60 -17.16 -2.12
N GLU A 59 -13.21 -18.35 -2.08
CA GLU A 59 -13.12 -19.31 -3.17
C GLU A 59 -13.77 -18.77 -4.45
N ARG A 60 -14.95 -18.19 -4.33
CA ARG A 60 -15.62 -17.54 -5.46
C ARG A 60 -14.80 -16.37 -6.03
N ALA A 61 -14.15 -15.58 -5.18
CA ALA A 61 -13.28 -14.51 -5.63
C ALA A 61 -12.05 -15.04 -6.38
N ARG A 62 -11.50 -16.18 -5.96
CA ARG A 62 -10.41 -16.87 -6.68
C ARG A 62 -10.83 -17.37 -8.04
N GLU A 63 -11.99 -18.00 -8.16
CA GLU A 63 -12.54 -18.45 -9.45
C GLU A 63 -12.74 -17.30 -10.44
N LEU A 64 -13.12 -16.11 -9.95
CA LEU A 64 -13.33 -14.91 -10.76
C LEU A 64 -12.03 -14.14 -11.06
N GLN A 65 -10.92 -14.58 -10.51
CA GLN A 65 -9.62 -13.94 -10.71
C GLN A 65 -9.14 -14.18 -12.16
N ARG A 66 -8.82 -13.10 -12.87
CA ARG A 66 -8.45 -13.16 -14.30
C ARG A 66 -6.96 -13.39 -14.54
N TRP A 67 -6.12 -13.09 -13.56
CA TRP A 67 -4.66 -13.20 -13.62
C TRP A 67 -4.14 -13.84 -12.35
N ASP A 68 -2.93 -14.36 -12.40
CA ASP A 68 -2.27 -14.95 -11.25
C ASP A 68 -2.07 -13.93 -10.13
N THR A 69 -2.12 -14.40 -8.89
CA THR A 69 -1.76 -13.59 -7.72
C THR A 69 -0.30 -13.16 -7.83
N VAL A 70 -0.06 -11.88 -7.59
CA VAL A 70 1.29 -11.32 -7.60
C VAL A 70 1.84 -11.28 -6.20
N GLN A 71 3.02 -11.86 -6.02
CA GLN A 71 3.86 -11.66 -4.85
C GLN A 71 5.22 -11.17 -5.33
N LEU A 72 5.69 -10.10 -4.72
CA LEU A 72 7.01 -9.55 -5.01
C LEU A 72 8.08 -10.43 -4.36
N ASP A 73 9.15 -10.66 -5.07
CA ASP A 73 10.37 -11.20 -4.51
C ASP A 73 11.26 -10.08 -3.91
N PRO A 74 12.37 -10.40 -3.22
CA PRO A 74 13.24 -9.39 -2.62
C PRO A 74 13.87 -8.41 -3.62
N GLU A 75 14.15 -8.83 -4.85
CA GLU A 75 14.70 -7.96 -5.89
C GLU A 75 13.64 -7.00 -6.42
N GLU A 76 12.47 -7.51 -6.74
CA GLU A 76 11.31 -6.72 -7.16
C GLU A 76 10.90 -5.68 -6.09
N ALA A 77 10.89 -6.09 -4.82
CA ALA A 77 10.59 -5.18 -3.70
C ALA A 77 11.63 -4.07 -3.59
N PHE A 78 12.89 -4.36 -3.81
CA PHE A 78 13.95 -3.35 -3.79
C PHE A 78 13.87 -2.40 -4.99
N LEU A 79 13.57 -2.90 -6.19
CA LEU A 79 13.29 -2.07 -7.38
C LEU A 79 12.10 -1.12 -7.12
N VAL A 80 11.06 -1.63 -6.49
CA VAL A 80 9.92 -0.79 -6.05
C VAL A 80 10.43 0.30 -5.11
N ALA A 81 11.17 -0.03 -4.04
CA ALA A 81 11.69 0.97 -3.11
C ALA A 81 12.50 2.07 -3.81
N GLN A 82 13.43 1.70 -4.69
CA GLN A 82 14.21 2.65 -5.47
C GLN A 82 13.35 3.55 -6.35
N SER A 83 12.33 2.99 -7.01
CA SER A 83 11.42 3.75 -7.86
C SER A 83 10.58 4.75 -7.08
N LEU A 84 10.16 4.40 -5.85
CA LEU A 84 9.43 5.31 -4.97
C LEU A 84 10.31 6.51 -4.55
N VAL A 85 11.56 6.26 -4.18
CA VAL A 85 12.54 7.32 -3.86
C VAL A 85 12.74 8.25 -5.07
N ALA A 86 12.99 7.69 -6.25
CA ALA A 86 13.17 8.47 -7.47
C ALA A 86 11.94 9.31 -7.82
N ALA A 87 10.73 8.72 -7.70
CA ALA A 87 9.47 9.40 -7.97
C ALA A 87 9.19 10.55 -7.00
N ALA A 88 9.51 10.37 -5.72
CA ALA A 88 9.38 11.38 -4.67
C ALA A 88 10.39 12.51 -4.89
N SER A 89 11.68 12.20 -5.07
CA SER A 89 12.76 13.17 -5.32
C SER A 89 12.44 14.08 -6.51
N LYS A 90 11.98 13.51 -7.62
CA LYS A 90 11.61 14.28 -8.83
C LYS A 90 10.50 15.31 -8.56
N ARG A 91 9.72 15.14 -7.49
CA ARG A 91 8.59 16.02 -7.14
C ARG A 91 8.84 16.89 -5.92
N GLY A 92 10.02 16.81 -5.32
CA GLY A 92 10.32 17.49 -4.06
C GLY A 92 9.58 16.91 -2.85
N TRP A 93 9.05 15.67 -2.96
CA TRP A 93 8.43 14.97 -1.84
C TRP A 93 9.48 14.20 -1.04
N ARG A 94 9.18 13.93 0.22
CA ARG A 94 10.03 13.14 1.09
C ARG A 94 9.29 11.89 1.58
N ILE A 95 9.86 10.72 1.36
CA ILE A 95 9.39 9.48 1.99
C ILE A 95 10.17 9.30 3.29
N ALA A 96 9.51 9.56 4.41
CA ALA A 96 10.11 9.40 5.73
C ALA A 96 10.29 7.91 6.07
N ARG A 97 9.31 7.09 5.73
CA ARG A 97 9.35 5.65 5.93
C ARG A 97 8.52 4.93 4.88
N ALA A 98 9.00 3.79 4.38
CA ALA A 98 8.18 2.86 3.63
C ALA A 98 8.58 1.41 3.96
N ALA A 99 7.62 0.51 3.85
CA ALA A 99 7.78 -0.93 3.99
C ALA A 99 7.19 -1.60 2.75
N ILE A 100 7.98 -2.40 2.07
CA ILE A 100 7.60 -3.16 0.88
C ILE A 100 7.64 -4.64 1.26
N MET A 101 6.45 -5.26 1.32
CA MET A 101 6.24 -6.67 1.57
C MET A 101 5.95 -7.40 0.26
N ALA A 102 5.85 -8.71 0.30
CA ALA A 102 5.53 -9.51 -0.87
C ALA A 102 4.16 -9.17 -1.48
N ASP A 103 3.20 -8.76 -0.66
CA ASP A 103 1.80 -8.59 -1.06
C ASP A 103 1.25 -7.16 -0.90
N HIS A 104 2.00 -6.24 -0.30
CA HIS A 104 1.56 -4.86 -0.11
C HIS A 104 2.70 -3.89 0.20
N VAL A 105 2.39 -2.60 0.11
CA VAL A 105 3.30 -1.49 0.37
C VAL A 105 2.63 -0.50 1.32
N HIS A 106 3.39 -0.04 2.30
CA HIS A 106 3.08 1.12 3.14
C HIS A 106 4.12 2.22 2.92
N ALA A 107 3.71 3.48 2.83
CA ALA A 107 4.62 4.62 2.74
C ALA A 107 4.08 5.83 3.49
N VAL A 108 4.93 6.50 4.26
CA VAL A 108 4.66 7.82 4.85
C VAL A 108 5.37 8.87 4.01
N VAL A 109 4.58 9.74 3.37
CA VAL A 109 5.06 10.74 2.43
C VAL A 109 4.78 12.15 2.97
N LEU A 110 5.82 12.95 3.06
CA LEU A 110 5.85 14.33 3.54
C LEU A 110 5.99 15.30 2.36
N ASP A 111 5.76 16.57 2.62
CA ASP A 111 6.02 17.67 1.69
C ASP A 111 5.25 17.56 0.36
N CYS A 112 4.09 16.89 0.40
CA CYS A 112 3.23 16.72 -0.79
C CYS A 112 2.13 17.77 -0.83
N PRO A 113 2.09 18.66 -1.82
CA PRO A 113 1.03 19.65 -1.96
C PRO A 113 -0.27 19.10 -2.56
N ILE A 114 -0.28 17.84 -2.99
CA ILE A 114 -1.43 17.19 -3.65
C ILE A 114 -2.13 16.20 -2.73
N ASP A 115 -3.34 15.78 -3.13
CA ASP A 115 -4.15 14.85 -2.36
C ASP A 115 -3.56 13.41 -2.31
N GLY A 116 -3.96 12.64 -1.31
CA GLY A 116 -3.49 11.27 -1.09
C GLY A 116 -3.73 10.33 -2.27
N PRO A 117 -4.92 10.31 -2.91
CA PRO A 117 -5.17 9.54 -4.12
C PRO A 117 -4.20 9.83 -5.25
N ALA A 118 -3.83 11.10 -5.45
CA ALA A 118 -2.86 11.49 -6.47
C ALA A 118 -1.44 11.05 -6.10
N VAL A 119 -1.02 11.18 -4.84
CA VAL A 119 0.25 10.64 -4.33
C VAL A 119 0.32 9.14 -4.59
N ARG A 120 -0.71 8.38 -4.18
CA ARG A 120 -0.79 6.93 -4.40
C ARG A 120 -0.69 6.58 -5.88
N ARG A 121 -1.40 7.26 -6.75
CA ARG A 121 -1.36 7.02 -8.21
C ARG A 121 0.03 7.19 -8.78
N VAL A 122 0.73 8.23 -8.37
CA VAL A 122 2.10 8.51 -8.80
C VAL A 122 3.04 7.40 -8.34
N LEU A 123 3.02 7.04 -7.06
CA LEU A 123 3.92 6.02 -6.51
C LEU A 123 3.65 4.65 -7.12
N LYS A 124 2.38 4.23 -7.19
CA LYS A 124 1.99 2.96 -7.84
C LYS A 124 2.38 2.90 -9.31
N GLY A 125 2.20 4.00 -10.05
CA GLY A 125 2.54 4.08 -11.47
C GLY A 125 4.04 3.92 -11.72
N ASN A 126 4.89 4.58 -10.92
CA ASN A 126 6.34 4.43 -11.03
C ASN A 126 6.80 3.03 -10.62
N ALA A 127 6.26 2.47 -9.53
CA ALA A 127 6.52 1.10 -9.11
C ALA A 127 6.12 0.08 -10.19
N TYR A 128 4.97 0.29 -10.83
CA TYR A 128 4.55 -0.57 -11.94
C TYR A 128 5.49 -0.48 -13.14
N ALA A 129 5.96 0.72 -13.50
CA ALA A 129 6.83 0.90 -14.65
C ALA A 129 8.14 0.12 -14.51
N VAL A 130 8.80 0.19 -13.34
CA VAL A 130 10.05 -0.56 -13.12
C VAL A 130 9.83 -2.07 -13.07
N LEU A 131 8.73 -2.54 -12.49
CA LEU A 131 8.41 -3.96 -12.47
C LEU A 131 8.08 -4.49 -13.87
N ARG A 132 7.32 -3.73 -14.67
CA ARG A 132 7.04 -4.09 -16.07
C ARG A 132 8.33 -4.22 -16.88
N ASP A 133 9.25 -3.28 -16.72
CA ASP A 133 10.52 -3.28 -17.43
C ASP A 133 11.42 -4.46 -16.97
N HIS A 134 11.43 -4.75 -15.67
CA HIS A 134 12.11 -5.92 -15.09
C HIS A 134 11.54 -7.24 -15.63
N TRP A 135 10.22 -7.37 -15.72
CA TRP A 135 9.57 -8.57 -16.25
C TRP A 135 9.65 -8.70 -17.78
N GLY A 136 10.02 -7.65 -18.48
CA GLY A 136 10.02 -7.60 -19.95
C GLY A 136 8.64 -7.73 -20.60
N LYS A 137 7.56 -7.63 -19.81
CA LYS A 137 6.16 -7.72 -20.25
C LYS A 137 5.21 -6.99 -19.33
N SER A 138 4.05 -6.58 -19.86
CA SER A 138 2.95 -6.08 -19.05
C SER A 138 2.29 -7.21 -18.26
N LYS A 139 2.10 -6.98 -16.96
CA LYS A 139 1.47 -7.90 -16.02
C LYS A 139 0.55 -7.08 -15.09
N HIS A 140 -0.61 -7.61 -14.74
CA HIS A 140 -1.51 -6.94 -13.80
C HIS A 140 -0.94 -7.05 -12.38
N CYS A 141 -0.31 -5.99 -11.91
CA CYS A 141 0.53 -6.01 -10.71
C CYS A 141 -0.20 -5.60 -9.43
N TRP A 142 -1.03 -4.55 -9.51
CA TRP A 142 -1.64 -3.94 -8.34
C TRP A 142 -3.17 -4.07 -8.34
N THR A 143 -3.76 -4.25 -7.16
CA THR A 143 -5.22 -4.08 -7.02
C THR A 143 -5.63 -2.66 -7.35
N THR A 144 -6.88 -2.48 -7.78
CA THR A 144 -7.46 -1.15 -7.97
C THR A 144 -7.62 -0.46 -6.62
N GLY A 145 -7.26 0.83 -6.53
CA GLY A 145 -7.40 1.60 -5.30
C GLY A 145 -6.24 1.43 -4.32
N GLY A 146 -6.55 1.52 -3.05
CA GLY A 146 -5.67 1.54 -1.89
C GLY A 146 -6.21 2.46 -0.81
N SER A 147 -5.41 2.74 0.23
CA SER A 147 -5.74 3.66 1.32
C SER A 147 -4.79 4.86 1.30
N ASP A 148 -5.34 6.02 1.55
CA ASP A 148 -4.64 7.29 1.69
C ASP A 148 -5.20 8.02 2.91
N ARG A 149 -4.44 8.00 4.00
CA ARG A 149 -4.85 8.60 5.27
C ARG A 149 -3.95 9.79 5.57
N GLN A 150 -4.56 10.99 5.63
CA GLN A 150 -3.83 12.17 6.06
C GLN A 150 -3.52 12.07 7.57
N LYS A 151 -2.30 12.40 7.93
CA LYS A 151 -1.79 12.51 9.29
C LYS A 151 -1.45 13.97 9.54
N ARG A 152 -2.01 14.58 10.57
CA ARG A 152 -1.81 15.99 10.92
C ARG A 152 -1.14 16.10 12.27
N GLY A 153 -0.17 17.00 12.37
CA GLY A 153 0.64 17.22 13.57
C GLY A 153 1.73 16.17 13.77
N GLU A 154 2.76 16.55 14.47
CA GLU A 154 3.98 15.76 14.68
C GLU A 154 3.69 14.37 15.25
N GLU A 155 2.88 14.29 16.31
CA GLU A 155 2.56 13.02 16.97
C GLU A 155 1.91 12.00 16.02
N ALA A 156 0.93 12.45 15.22
CA ALA A 156 0.25 11.57 14.27
C ALA A 156 1.17 11.11 13.14
N ILE A 157 2.12 11.96 12.74
CA ILE A 157 3.13 11.64 11.72
C ILE A 157 4.13 10.63 12.28
N LEU A 158 4.66 10.86 13.47
CA LEU A 158 5.61 9.95 14.13
C LEU A 158 4.96 8.58 14.39
N THR A 159 3.70 8.56 14.85
CA THR A 159 2.94 7.31 15.01
C THR A 159 2.81 6.55 13.67
N ALA A 160 2.58 7.26 12.57
CA ALA A 160 2.49 6.62 11.26
C ALA A 160 3.86 6.09 10.78
N ILE A 161 4.94 6.82 11.02
CA ILE A 161 6.32 6.39 10.73
C ILE A 161 6.65 5.12 11.53
N GLN A 162 6.35 5.11 12.83
CA GLN A 162 6.58 3.96 13.69
C GLN A 162 5.74 2.75 13.23
N TYR A 163 4.45 2.95 12.94
CA TYR A 163 3.59 1.90 12.39
C TYR A 163 4.19 1.23 11.13
N VAL A 164 4.77 2.03 10.22
CA VAL A 164 5.41 1.49 9.01
C VAL A 164 6.77 0.85 9.33
N ALA A 165 7.50 1.36 10.31
CA ALA A 165 8.76 0.78 10.77
C ALA A 165 8.57 -0.61 11.41
N ASP A 166 7.47 -0.81 12.13
CA ASP A 166 7.13 -2.05 12.85
C ASP A 166 6.51 -3.14 11.96
N GLN A 167 6.30 -2.87 10.67
CA GLN A 167 5.79 -3.91 9.77
C GLN A 167 6.75 -5.10 9.74
N GLU A 168 6.20 -6.29 9.87
CA GLU A 168 6.94 -7.55 9.77
C GLU A 168 7.08 -8.01 8.30
N TYR A 169 7.96 -8.95 8.05
CA TYR A 169 8.16 -9.60 6.73
C TYR A 169 8.46 -8.61 5.59
N LYS A 170 9.13 -7.51 5.91
CA LYS A 170 9.61 -6.56 4.90
C LYS A 170 10.66 -7.22 4.03
N LEU A 171 10.51 -7.09 2.71
CA LEU A 171 11.52 -7.49 1.72
C LEU A 171 12.46 -6.33 1.40
N ALA A 172 11.93 -5.12 1.42
CA ALA A 172 12.68 -3.88 1.31
C ALA A 172 12.01 -2.77 2.12
N GLU A 173 12.75 -1.74 2.46
CA GLU A 173 12.22 -0.55 3.16
C GLU A 173 12.87 0.74 2.65
N ILE A 174 12.22 1.85 2.95
CA ILE A 174 12.79 3.19 2.76
C ILE A 174 12.90 3.82 4.13
N ILE A 175 14.09 4.34 4.45
CA ILE A 175 14.39 5.09 5.65
C ILE A 175 14.89 6.45 5.21
N ASP A 176 14.12 7.49 5.44
CA ASP A 176 14.42 8.88 5.08
C ASP A 176 15.06 9.00 3.68
N MET A 177 14.31 8.66 2.65
CA MET A 177 14.72 8.68 1.24
C MET A 177 15.81 7.69 0.84
N GLN A 178 16.21 6.76 1.69
CA GLN A 178 17.17 5.71 1.36
C GLN A 178 16.49 4.36 1.22
N ALA A 179 16.58 3.75 0.05
CA ALA A 179 16.08 2.38 -0.19
C ALA A 179 17.08 1.35 0.38
N VAL A 180 16.59 0.43 1.20
CA VAL A 180 17.38 -0.58 1.91
C VAL A 180 16.78 -1.96 1.66
N ARG A 181 17.63 -2.95 1.38
CA ARG A 181 17.21 -4.37 1.32
C ARG A 181 17.05 -4.90 2.73
N CYS A 182 15.97 -5.62 3.00
CA CYS A 182 15.81 -6.35 4.25
C CYS A 182 16.41 -7.75 4.09
N ALA A 183 17.08 -8.24 5.15
CA ALA A 183 17.53 -9.63 5.18
C ALA A 183 16.32 -10.58 5.15
N ALA A 184 16.38 -11.63 4.35
CA ALA A 184 15.38 -12.70 4.41
C ALA A 184 15.47 -13.34 5.83
N LYS A 185 14.32 -13.33 6.54
CA LYS A 185 14.19 -14.06 7.82
C LYS A 185 13.83 -15.49 7.56
#